data_c6e108e6e9ea480c9a24da7737e6a2f7
#
_entry.id   c6e108e6e9ea480c9a24da7737e6a2f7
#
_cell.length_a   1.000
_cell.length_b   1.000
_cell.length_c   1.000
_cell.angle_alpha   90.00
_cell.angle_beta   90.00
_cell.angle_gamma   90.00
#
_symmetry.space_group_name_H-M   'P 1'
#
loop_
_entity.id
_entity.type
_entity.pdbx_description
1 polymer ?
#
loop_
_entity_poly.entity_id
_entity_poly.type
_entity_poly.pdbx_seq_one_letter_code
_entity_poly.pdbx_strand_id
1 'polypeptide(L)'
;VEIINKIQYNIKCVIVQFDKRSETTMKRIKNITLAGHNGSGKTSLAEALLYKAGASDRLGKTTDGTTIMDFDPEEVKRKISIGSSAAAFDYEDIKVNLIDTPGLFDFAGEMIQGISAADTVMITVSAKSGVKVGTKKAYKEAVKQNKSKMFVVTKIDDENANFYNVLTELKTVFGPTVCPVVVPVIENEKIASYVNLIEMKAYKYDDKGNTIETEMPEIEKMTYRIDGLLEAVSEAVAETDEALMEKFFEGEPFTQKELIDGIHNGMNNGIITPVVCTSAVNLSGIDMLLKEIALLIPSADESEPVEAALGDDLIQIKCTTEEPLSAFVFKTVADPFIGKVSYIKVMSGILKADSTVFNS
;
A
#
# COMPACT_ATOMS: atom_id res chain seq x y z
N VAL A 1 -6.74 43.73 -16.41
CA VAL A 1 -5.65 44.01 -15.45
C VAL A 1 -5.69 42.90 -14.43
N GLU A 2 -4.88 41.88 -14.69
CA GLU A 2 -4.72 40.72 -13.80
C GLU A 2 -3.96 41.12 -12.53
N ILE A 3 -4.58 40.95 -11.40
CA ILE A 3 -3.91 41.04 -10.11
C ILE A 3 -3.27 39.65 -9.87
N ILE A 4 -2.00 39.52 -10.28
CA ILE A 4 -1.18 38.34 -9.93
C ILE A 4 -0.80 38.50 -8.47
N ASN A 5 -1.50 37.78 -7.60
CA ASN A 5 -1.12 37.63 -6.20
C ASN A 5 0.12 36.72 -6.13
N LYS A 6 1.32 37.36 -6.11
CA LYS A 6 2.57 36.68 -5.72
C LYS A 6 2.47 36.33 -4.23
N ILE A 7 2.04 35.12 -3.92
CA ILE A 7 2.13 34.58 -2.57
C ILE A 7 3.45 33.83 -2.47
N GLN A 8 4.41 34.45 -1.78
CA GLN A 8 5.69 33.83 -1.48
C GLN A 8 5.48 32.82 -0.34
N TYR A 9 5.38 31.54 -0.67
CA TYR A 9 5.32 30.48 0.33
C TYR A 9 6.75 30.05 0.67
N ASN A 10 7.14 30.14 1.94
CA ASN A 10 8.26 29.37 2.47
C ASN A 10 7.81 27.91 2.55
N ILE A 11 7.99 27.18 1.45
CA ILE A 11 7.60 25.78 1.33
C ILE A 11 8.69 24.95 1.99
N LYS A 12 8.55 24.60 3.26
CA LYS A 12 9.23 23.42 3.82
C LYS A 12 8.41 22.22 3.40
N CYS A 13 8.77 21.64 2.29
CA CYS A 13 8.10 20.48 1.73
C CYS A 13 8.58 19.22 2.42
N VAL A 14 7.67 18.39 2.90
CA VAL A 14 7.89 16.93 2.86
C VAL A 14 7.62 16.55 1.41
N ILE A 15 8.66 16.60 0.62
CA ILE A 15 8.58 16.31 -0.80
C ILE A 15 8.57 14.78 -0.91
N VAL A 16 7.50 14.26 -1.46
CA VAL A 16 7.48 12.95 -2.08
C VAL A 16 8.30 13.10 -3.38
N GLN A 17 9.65 13.05 -3.28
CA GLN A 17 10.56 13.56 -4.28
C GLN A 17 11.41 12.47 -4.92
N PHE A 18 11.69 12.64 -6.20
CA PHE A 18 12.85 12.07 -6.87
C PHE A 18 14.14 12.58 -6.18
N ASP A 19 14.85 11.70 -5.49
CA ASP A 19 16.10 12.09 -4.81
C ASP A 19 17.28 12.05 -5.79
N LYS A 20 17.81 13.23 -6.13
CA LYS A 20 18.98 13.39 -6.99
C LYS A 20 20.31 13.26 -6.26
N ARG A 21 20.35 12.71 -5.03
CA ARG A 21 21.58 12.69 -4.21
C ARG A 21 22.55 11.54 -4.48
N SER A 22 22.21 10.61 -5.35
CA SER A 22 23.19 9.61 -5.80
C SER A 22 23.15 9.47 -7.31
N GLU A 23 24.29 9.62 -7.95
CA GLU A 23 24.53 9.26 -9.36
C GLU A 23 24.42 7.74 -9.62
N THR A 24 23.92 6.98 -8.67
CA THR A 24 23.64 5.55 -8.72
C THR A 24 22.13 5.36 -8.88
N THR A 25 21.71 4.83 -10.00
CA THR A 25 20.39 4.28 -10.39
C THR A 25 19.19 4.90 -9.68
N MET A 26 18.37 5.66 -10.42
CA MET A 26 17.12 6.23 -9.87
C MET A 26 16.22 5.10 -9.34
N LYS A 27 15.87 5.16 -8.05
CA LYS A 27 14.94 4.20 -7.44
C LYS A 27 13.54 4.41 -7.97
N ARG A 28 12.82 3.33 -8.21
CA ARG A 28 11.39 3.39 -8.53
C ARG A 28 10.60 3.89 -7.32
N ILE A 29 9.72 4.83 -7.52
CA ILE A 29 8.93 5.44 -6.44
C ILE A 29 7.57 4.77 -6.35
N LYS A 30 7.19 4.36 -5.15
CA LYS A 30 5.87 3.78 -4.85
C LYS A 30 5.18 4.63 -3.79
N ASN A 31 4.07 5.28 -4.19
CA ASN A 31 3.26 6.11 -3.30
C ASN A 31 2.09 5.29 -2.78
N ILE A 32 2.10 4.97 -1.50
CA ILE A 32 1.17 4.04 -0.89
C ILE A 32 0.41 4.73 0.25
N THR A 33 -0.91 4.55 0.29
CA THR A 33 -1.73 4.96 1.42
C THR A 33 -2.28 3.74 2.16
N LEU A 34 -2.22 3.76 3.48
CA LEU A 34 -2.91 2.81 4.35
C LEU A 34 -4.31 3.32 4.65
N ALA A 35 -5.32 2.57 4.25
CA ALA A 35 -6.71 2.88 4.51
C ALA A 35 -7.43 1.67 5.13
N GLY A 36 -8.59 1.87 5.73
CA GLY A 36 -9.37 0.79 6.34
C GLY A 36 -10.14 1.23 7.59
N HIS A 37 -10.82 0.28 8.21
CA HIS A 37 -11.64 0.56 9.39
C HIS A 37 -10.78 0.93 10.62
N ASN A 38 -11.37 1.65 11.58
CA ASN A 38 -10.70 1.91 12.85
C ASN A 38 -10.33 0.59 13.55
N GLY A 39 -9.11 0.54 14.09
CA GLY A 39 -8.60 -0.66 14.77
C GLY A 39 -8.19 -1.81 13.83
N SER A 40 -8.17 -1.63 12.51
CA SER A 40 -7.67 -2.64 11.54
C SER A 40 -6.14 -2.76 11.49
N GLY A 41 -5.38 -2.00 12.28
CA GLY A 41 -3.93 -2.12 12.39
C GLY A 41 -3.11 -1.33 11.39
N LYS A 42 -3.65 -0.25 10.78
CA LYS A 42 -2.96 0.62 9.83
C LYS A 42 -1.64 1.17 10.38
N THR A 43 -1.74 1.95 11.46
CA THR A 43 -0.58 2.57 12.11
C THR A 43 0.44 1.53 12.59
N SER A 44 -0.02 0.42 13.17
CA SER A 44 0.89 -0.67 13.58
C SER A 44 1.60 -1.30 12.38
N LEU A 45 0.92 -1.43 11.24
CA LEU A 45 1.51 -1.91 9.99
C LEU A 45 2.54 -0.91 9.46
N ALA A 46 2.24 0.40 9.47
CA ALA A 46 3.18 1.45 9.08
C ALA A 46 4.47 1.37 9.91
N GLU A 47 4.34 1.28 11.24
CA GLU A 47 5.48 1.15 12.16
C GLU A 47 6.30 -0.11 11.89
N ALA A 48 5.65 -1.25 11.60
CA ALA A 48 6.33 -2.50 11.28
C ALA A 48 7.11 -2.42 9.95
N LEU A 49 6.52 -1.79 8.92
CA LEU A 49 7.19 -1.56 7.64
C LEU A 49 8.41 -0.63 7.81
N LEU A 50 8.26 0.49 8.52
CA LEU A 50 9.36 1.42 8.80
C LEU A 50 10.49 0.74 9.58
N TYR A 51 10.15 -0.05 10.59
CA TYR A 51 11.12 -0.77 11.39
C TYR A 51 11.89 -1.83 10.58
N LYS A 52 11.19 -2.68 9.83
CA LYS A 52 11.81 -3.75 9.04
C LYS A 52 12.61 -3.21 7.84
N ALA A 53 12.20 -2.08 7.27
CA ALA A 53 12.97 -1.38 6.25
C ALA A 53 14.18 -0.58 6.80
N GLY A 54 14.38 -0.55 8.12
CA GLY A 54 15.50 0.15 8.76
C GLY A 54 15.34 1.67 8.80
N ALA A 55 14.15 2.20 8.51
CA ALA A 55 13.85 3.63 8.62
C ALA A 55 13.57 4.07 10.08
N SER A 56 13.38 3.10 10.97
CA SER A 56 13.24 3.31 12.42
C SER A 56 14.08 2.29 13.18
N ASP A 57 14.78 2.74 14.22
CA ASP A 57 15.57 1.89 15.11
C ASP A 57 14.71 1.12 16.12
N ARG A 58 13.42 1.47 16.23
CA ARG A 58 12.48 0.84 17.17
C ARG A 58 11.13 0.59 16.53
N LEU A 59 10.48 -0.48 16.94
CA LEU A 59 9.08 -0.75 16.59
C LEU A 59 8.16 0.10 17.49
N GLY A 60 7.51 1.09 16.90
CA GLY A 60 6.53 1.92 17.59
C GLY A 60 5.25 1.14 17.93
N LYS A 61 4.62 1.46 19.06
CA LYS A 61 3.37 0.85 19.52
C LYS A 61 2.32 1.90 19.81
N THR A 62 1.16 1.77 19.20
CA THR A 62 0.02 2.68 19.42
C THR A 62 -0.45 2.66 20.88
N THR A 63 -0.42 1.48 21.52
CA THR A 63 -0.78 1.33 22.94
C THR A 63 0.11 2.12 23.89
N ASP A 64 1.38 2.28 23.51
CA ASP A 64 2.40 2.92 24.36
C ASP A 64 2.61 4.39 23.98
N GLY A 65 1.96 4.86 22.88
CA GLY A 65 2.12 6.21 22.35
C GLY A 65 3.55 6.49 21.83
N THR A 66 4.20 5.46 21.28
CA THR A 66 5.60 5.54 20.83
C THR A 66 5.76 5.46 19.31
N THR A 67 4.65 5.55 18.56
CA THR A 67 4.62 5.51 17.11
C THR A 67 5.24 6.76 16.49
N ILE A 68 5.81 6.61 15.31
CA ILE A 68 6.31 7.71 14.48
C ILE A 68 5.12 8.38 13.75
N MET A 69 4.14 7.58 13.37
CA MET A 69 3.01 8.05 12.57
C MET A 69 2.01 8.87 13.38
N ASP A 70 1.65 8.47 14.61
CA ASP A 70 0.79 9.25 15.50
C ASP A 70 1.66 10.15 16.40
N PHE A 71 2.02 11.34 15.93
CA PHE A 71 2.91 12.27 16.64
C PHE A 71 2.18 13.44 17.29
N ASP A 72 0.91 13.69 16.93
CA ASP A 72 0.10 14.74 17.57
C ASP A 72 -0.19 14.36 19.03
N PRO A 73 -0.05 15.29 20.01
CA PRO A 73 -0.33 15.02 21.42
C PRO A 73 -1.72 14.44 21.70
N GLU A 74 -2.75 14.83 20.91
CA GLU A 74 -4.10 14.28 21.05
C GLU A 74 -4.19 12.85 20.49
N GLU A 75 -3.47 12.50 19.42
CA GLU A 75 -3.36 11.14 18.90
C GLU A 75 -2.70 10.22 19.94
N VAL A 76 -1.56 10.63 20.47
CA VAL A 76 -0.82 9.91 21.52
C VAL A 76 -1.69 9.70 22.76
N LYS A 77 -2.39 10.74 23.23
CA LYS A 77 -3.26 10.68 24.40
C LYS A 77 -4.47 9.76 24.18
N ARG A 78 -5.09 9.84 23.01
CA ARG A 78 -6.29 9.05 22.67
C ARG A 78 -5.95 7.67 22.12
N LYS A 79 -4.70 7.43 21.73
CA LYS A 79 -4.22 6.19 21.07
C LYS A 79 -4.98 5.88 19.78
N ILE A 80 -5.30 6.91 19.02
CA ILE A 80 -5.99 6.85 17.74
C ILE A 80 -5.42 7.92 16.81
N SER A 81 -5.31 7.60 15.52
CA SER A 81 -4.95 8.55 14.48
C SER A 81 -6.12 9.52 14.21
N ILE A 82 -5.83 10.81 14.16
CA ILE A 82 -6.77 11.91 13.88
C ILE A 82 -6.48 12.53 12.53
N GLY A 83 -5.19 12.77 12.24
CA GLY A 83 -4.70 13.28 10.96
C GLY A 83 -4.04 12.19 10.13
N SER A 84 -3.88 12.45 8.83
CA SER A 84 -3.00 11.64 8.00
C SER A 84 -1.54 12.02 8.27
N SER A 85 -0.67 11.03 8.33
CA SER A 85 0.78 11.19 8.50
C SER A 85 1.53 10.55 7.35
N ALA A 86 2.73 11.05 7.05
CA ALA A 86 3.53 10.55 5.94
C ALA A 86 4.95 10.26 6.41
N ALA A 87 5.47 9.11 5.99
CA ALA A 87 6.85 8.70 6.19
C ALA A 87 7.38 8.07 4.90
N ALA A 88 8.70 7.98 4.77
CA ALA A 88 9.31 7.33 3.62
C ALA A 88 10.40 6.36 4.08
N PHE A 89 10.59 5.32 3.29
CA PHE A 89 11.67 4.36 3.48
C PHE A 89 12.17 3.83 2.13
N ASP A 90 13.40 3.39 2.14
CA ASP A 90 14.01 2.69 1.03
C ASP A 90 13.97 1.17 1.30
N TYR A 91 13.69 0.40 0.27
CA TYR A 91 13.77 -1.06 0.30
C TYR A 91 14.28 -1.55 -1.06
N GLU A 92 15.42 -2.24 -1.06
CA GLU A 92 16.09 -2.65 -2.30
C GLU A 92 16.24 -1.48 -3.30
N ASP A 93 15.67 -1.62 -4.50
CA ASP A 93 15.72 -0.64 -5.58
C ASP A 93 14.51 0.32 -5.61
N ILE A 94 13.65 0.26 -4.62
CA ILE A 94 12.46 1.13 -4.51
C ILE A 94 12.56 2.14 -3.38
N LYS A 95 11.88 3.27 -3.55
CA LYS A 95 11.54 4.22 -2.50
C LYS A 95 10.04 4.21 -2.26
N VAL A 96 9.63 3.91 -1.04
CA VAL A 96 8.22 3.92 -0.64
C VAL A 96 7.91 5.20 0.12
N ASN A 97 6.90 5.93 -0.35
CA ASN A 97 6.27 7.00 0.39
C ASN A 97 4.97 6.45 0.97
N LEU A 98 4.90 6.36 2.27
CA LEU A 98 3.80 5.74 3.00
C LEU A 98 2.97 6.81 3.70
N ILE A 99 1.66 6.81 3.45
CA ILE A 99 0.70 7.68 4.11
C ILE A 99 -0.19 6.81 4.99
N ASP A 100 -0.17 7.03 6.31
CA ASP A 100 -1.13 6.44 7.23
C ASP A 100 -2.34 7.36 7.40
N THR A 101 -3.55 6.80 7.36
CA THR A 101 -4.79 7.57 7.46
C THR A 101 -5.65 7.13 8.63
N PRO A 102 -6.40 8.07 9.26
CA PRO A 102 -7.34 7.72 10.31
C PRO A 102 -8.41 6.74 9.85
N GLY A 103 -8.84 5.86 10.76
CA GLY A 103 -9.90 4.87 10.47
C GLY A 103 -11.28 5.26 10.98
N LEU A 104 -11.42 6.33 11.77
CA LEU A 104 -12.69 6.84 12.26
C LEU A 104 -13.40 7.65 11.17
N PHE A 105 -14.73 7.53 11.12
CA PHE A 105 -15.54 8.20 10.10
C PHE A 105 -15.56 9.73 10.24
N ASP A 106 -15.35 10.23 11.45
CA ASP A 106 -15.24 11.67 11.73
C ASP A 106 -14.06 12.31 10.97
N PHE A 107 -13.05 11.52 10.65
CA PHE A 107 -11.85 11.95 9.91
C PHE A 107 -11.79 11.40 8.48
N ALA A 108 -12.94 11.09 7.87
CA ALA A 108 -13.01 10.53 6.52
C ALA A 108 -12.34 11.43 5.46
N GLY A 109 -12.31 12.75 5.67
CA GLY A 109 -11.61 13.70 4.81
C GLY A 109 -10.10 13.41 4.71
N GLU A 110 -9.47 13.06 5.82
CA GLU A 110 -8.05 12.69 5.88
C GLU A 110 -7.75 11.40 5.07
N MET A 111 -8.65 10.41 5.15
CA MET A 111 -8.54 9.20 4.33
C MET A 111 -8.64 9.53 2.84
N ILE A 112 -9.61 10.37 2.43
CA ILE A 112 -9.79 10.77 1.03
C ILE A 112 -8.55 11.52 0.53
N GLN A 113 -8.00 12.43 1.32
CA GLN A 113 -6.76 13.16 0.99
C GLN A 113 -5.57 12.21 0.81
N GLY A 114 -5.39 11.26 1.73
CA GLY A 114 -4.33 10.25 1.63
C GLY A 114 -4.47 9.39 0.37
N ILE A 115 -5.68 8.93 0.05
CA ILE A 115 -5.95 8.16 -1.18
C ILE A 115 -5.66 9.01 -2.43
N SER A 116 -6.02 10.29 -2.43
CA SER A 116 -5.74 11.18 -3.56
C SER A 116 -4.24 11.38 -3.81
N ALA A 117 -3.44 11.40 -2.75
CA ALA A 117 -2.00 11.57 -2.82
C ALA A 117 -1.25 10.30 -3.27
N ALA A 118 -1.79 9.11 -3.02
CA ALA A 118 -1.16 7.85 -3.36
C ALA A 118 -1.46 7.36 -4.79
N ASP A 119 -0.70 6.39 -5.25
CA ASP A 119 -0.97 5.64 -6.49
C ASP A 119 -1.60 4.28 -6.15
N THR A 120 -1.24 3.71 -5.00
CA THR A 120 -1.80 2.45 -4.49
C THR A 120 -2.41 2.63 -3.11
N VAL A 121 -3.55 1.98 -2.88
CA VAL A 121 -4.23 1.92 -1.58
C VAL A 121 -4.08 0.53 -0.99
N MET A 122 -3.32 0.42 0.09
CA MET A 122 -3.25 -0.78 0.91
C MET A 122 -4.37 -0.74 1.95
N ILE A 123 -5.35 -1.61 1.78
CA ILE A 123 -6.55 -1.66 2.61
C ILE A 123 -6.37 -2.70 3.70
N THR A 124 -6.22 -2.25 4.95
CA THR A 124 -6.03 -3.15 6.08
C THR A 124 -7.37 -3.74 6.58
N VAL A 125 -7.37 -5.05 6.80
CA VAL A 125 -8.51 -5.81 7.31
C VAL A 125 -8.05 -6.69 8.47
N SER A 126 -8.65 -6.55 9.64
CA SER A 126 -8.29 -7.40 10.78
C SER A 126 -8.78 -8.83 10.58
N ALA A 127 -7.89 -9.83 10.75
CA ALA A 127 -8.22 -11.25 10.67
C ALA A 127 -9.28 -11.71 11.69
N LYS A 128 -9.42 -10.93 12.78
CA LYS A 128 -10.44 -11.16 13.82
C LYS A 128 -11.79 -10.57 13.47
N SER A 129 -11.79 -9.37 12.87
CA SER A 129 -13.02 -8.59 12.71
C SER A 129 -13.63 -8.68 11.32
N GLY A 130 -12.88 -9.14 10.31
CA GLY A 130 -13.32 -9.24 8.92
C GLY A 130 -13.60 -7.91 8.24
N VAL A 131 -14.40 -7.95 7.20
CA VAL A 131 -14.76 -6.81 6.37
C VAL A 131 -15.74 -5.89 7.10
N LYS A 132 -15.33 -4.65 7.36
CA LYS A 132 -16.11 -3.62 8.05
C LYS A 132 -16.52 -2.49 7.10
N VAL A 133 -17.38 -1.59 7.58
CA VAL A 133 -17.85 -0.43 6.80
C VAL A 133 -16.67 0.43 6.33
N GLY A 134 -15.66 0.65 7.17
CA GLY A 134 -14.45 1.41 6.79
C GLY A 134 -13.65 0.73 5.67
N THR A 135 -13.57 -0.60 5.64
CA THR A 135 -12.98 -1.38 4.55
C THR A 135 -13.69 -1.11 3.22
N LYS A 136 -15.04 -1.19 3.25
CA LYS A 136 -15.88 -0.93 2.06
C LYS A 136 -15.76 0.51 1.55
N LYS A 137 -15.70 1.49 2.47
CA LYS A 137 -15.51 2.90 2.12
C LYS A 137 -14.14 3.16 1.49
N ALA A 138 -13.07 2.60 2.07
CA ALA A 138 -11.71 2.72 1.53
C ALA A 138 -11.61 2.12 0.12
N TYR A 139 -12.15 0.91 -0.08
CA TYR A 139 -12.19 0.27 -1.40
C TYR A 139 -12.98 1.09 -2.42
N LYS A 140 -14.19 1.55 -2.04
CA LYS A 140 -15.03 2.36 -2.93
C LYS A 140 -14.33 3.67 -3.34
N GLU A 141 -13.64 4.33 -2.41
CA GLU A 141 -12.93 5.56 -2.70
C GLU A 141 -11.70 5.29 -3.59
N ALA A 142 -10.96 4.20 -3.36
CA ALA A 142 -9.85 3.77 -4.21
C ALA A 142 -10.33 3.51 -5.66
N VAL A 143 -11.45 2.80 -5.83
CA VAL A 143 -12.06 2.57 -7.15
C VAL A 143 -12.48 3.88 -7.81
N LYS A 144 -13.16 4.76 -7.06
CA LYS A 144 -13.61 6.07 -7.57
C LYS A 144 -12.47 6.94 -8.09
N GLN A 145 -11.30 6.83 -7.46
CA GLN A 145 -10.11 7.59 -7.83
C GLN A 145 -9.14 6.80 -8.75
N ASN A 146 -9.58 5.68 -9.29
CA ASN A 146 -8.80 4.81 -10.19
C ASN A 146 -7.42 4.43 -9.61
N LYS A 147 -7.38 4.06 -8.32
CA LYS A 147 -6.14 3.66 -7.63
C LYS A 147 -5.96 2.14 -7.68
N SER A 148 -4.71 1.70 -7.81
CA SER A 148 -4.34 0.31 -7.56
C SER A 148 -4.67 -0.06 -6.11
N LYS A 149 -5.00 -1.33 -5.86
CA LYS A 149 -5.49 -1.80 -4.55
C LYS A 149 -4.78 -3.07 -4.11
N MET A 150 -4.53 -3.18 -2.80
CA MET A 150 -4.05 -4.40 -2.17
C MET A 150 -4.74 -4.56 -0.82
N PHE A 151 -5.22 -5.75 -0.48
CA PHE A 151 -5.68 -6.06 0.87
C PHE A 151 -4.53 -6.59 1.72
N VAL A 152 -4.40 -6.07 2.93
CA VAL A 152 -3.49 -6.59 3.95
C VAL A 152 -4.32 -7.09 5.13
N VAL A 153 -4.40 -8.41 5.28
CA VAL A 153 -5.06 -9.03 6.43
C VAL A 153 -4.09 -9.00 7.60
N THR A 154 -4.40 -8.17 8.58
CA THR A 154 -3.58 -7.90 9.76
C THR A 154 -4.03 -8.70 10.97
N LYS A 155 -3.22 -8.70 12.05
CA LYS A 155 -3.56 -9.33 13.34
C LYS A 155 -3.86 -10.82 13.21
N ILE A 156 -3.11 -11.51 12.35
CA ILE A 156 -3.27 -12.96 12.18
C ILE A 156 -2.76 -13.75 13.39
N ASP A 157 -2.05 -13.11 14.30
CA ASP A 157 -1.57 -13.60 15.60
C ASP A 157 -2.63 -13.54 16.72
N ASP A 158 -3.77 -12.89 16.50
CA ASP A 158 -4.86 -12.81 17.49
C ASP A 158 -5.53 -14.18 17.67
N GLU A 159 -5.90 -14.55 18.91
CA GLU A 159 -6.51 -15.85 19.24
C GLU A 159 -7.77 -16.18 18.43
N ASN A 160 -8.51 -15.17 18.00
CA ASN A 160 -9.74 -15.35 17.20
C ASN A 160 -9.53 -14.94 15.73
N ALA A 161 -8.29 -14.90 15.26
CA ALA A 161 -7.99 -14.60 13.87
C ALA A 161 -8.40 -15.78 12.96
N ASN A 162 -9.05 -15.47 11.83
CA ASN A 162 -9.35 -16.44 10.80
C ASN A 162 -9.16 -15.81 9.42
N PHE A 163 -7.98 -16.04 8.85
CA PHE A 163 -7.63 -15.52 7.53
C PHE A 163 -8.59 -15.98 6.43
N TYR A 164 -8.93 -17.26 6.41
CA TYR A 164 -9.72 -17.84 5.32
C TYR A 164 -11.19 -17.38 5.34
N ASN A 165 -11.75 -17.15 6.53
CA ASN A 165 -13.06 -16.51 6.62
C ASN A 165 -13.02 -15.09 6.07
N VAL A 166 -11.97 -14.33 6.41
CA VAL A 166 -11.78 -12.97 5.89
C VAL A 166 -11.57 -12.98 4.37
N LEU A 167 -10.79 -13.93 3.83
CA LEU A 167 -10.61 -14.08 2.39
C LEU A 167 -11.95 -14.37 1.69
N THR A 168 -12.78 -15.22 2.27
CA THR A 168 -14.12 -15.52 1.76
C THR A 168 -15.03 -14.29 1.81
N GLU A 169 -15.00 -13.51 2.90
CA GLU A 169 -15.73 -12.24 3.00
C GLU A 169 -15.26 -11.23 1.95
N LEU A 170 -13.93 -11.11 1.74
CA LEU A 170 -13.35 -10.24 0.72
C LEU A 170 -13.84 -10.62 -0.68
N LYS A 171 -13.77 -11.90 -1.04
CA LYS A 171 -14.28 -12.40 -2.32
C LYS A 171 -15.79 -12.17 -2.47
N THR A 172 -16.57 -12.39 -1.44
CA THR A 172 -18.02 -12.18 -1.46
C THR A 172 -18.40 -10.71 -1.65
N VAL A 173 -17.64 -9.79 -1.03
CA VAL A 173 -17.97 -8.34 -1.02
C VAL A 173 -17.39 -7.61 -2.22
N PHE A 174 -16.20 -7.98 -2.66
CA PHE A 174 -15.44 -7.25 -3.69
C PHE A 174 -15.29 -8.02 -5.00
N GLY A 175 -15.75 -9.27 -5.04
CA GLY A 175 -15.82 -10.08 -6.26
C GLY A 175 -14.54 -10.87 -6.58
N PRO A 176 -14.44 -11.35 -7.83
CA PRO A 176 -13.36 -12.24 -8.27
C PRO A 176 -12.00 -11.54 -8.38
N THR A 177 -11.97 -10.22 -8.39
CA THR A 177 -10.71 -9.44 -8.40
C THR A 177 -9.79 -9.73 -7.22
N VAL A 178 -10.33 -10.32 -6.13
CA VAL A 178 -9.60 -10.64 -4.90
C VAL A 178 -8.73 -11.87 -5.10
N CYS A 179 -7.41 -11.65 -5.20
CA CYS A 179 -6.41 -12.65 -5.50
C CYS A 179 -5.50 -12.93 -4.29
N PRO A 180 -5.53 -14.10 -3.65
CA PRO A 180 -4.62 -14.41 -2.54
C PRO A 180 -3.20 -14.61 -3.05
N VAL A 181 -2.22 -13.95 -2.40
CA VAL A 181 -0.79 -14.06 -2.75
C VAL A 181 0.01 -14.70 -1.62
N VAL A 182 -0.22 -14.26 -0.38
CA VAL A 182 0.43 -14.82 0.80
C VAL A 182 -0.63 -15.31 1.76
N VAL A 183 -0.58 -16.61 2.08
CA VAL A 183 -1.59 -17.28 2.91
C VAL A 183 -0.96 -18.01 4.09
N PRO A 184 -1.60 -18.03 5.28
CA PRO A 184 -1.11 -18.78 6.42
C PRO A 184 -1.49 -20.25 6.30
N VAL A 185 -0.58 -21.13 6.71
CA VAL A 185 -0.84 -22.55 6.93
C VAL A 185 -1.24 -22.74 8.38
N ILE A 186 -2.41 -23.30 8.61
CA ILE A 186 -2.94 -23.50 9.96
C ILE A 186 -2.91 -24.99 10.30
N GLU A 187 -2.17 -25.33 11.36
CA GLU A 187 -2.10 -26.66 11.94
C GLU A 187 -2.42 -26.59 13.43
N ASN A 188 -3.29 -27.45 13.90
CA ASN A 188 -3.72 -27.49 15.31
C ASN A 188 -4.13 -26.08 15.85
N GLU A 189 -4.93 -25.36 15.07
CA GLU A 189 -5.42 -24.00 15.38
C GLU A 189 -4.33 -22.93 15.51
N LYS A 190 -3.09 -23.21 15.08
CA LYS A 190 -1.98 -22.28 15.08
C LYS A 190 -1.40 -22.12 13.68
N ILE A 191 -0.81 -20.96 13.43
CA ILE A 191 -0.07 -20.72 12.19
C ILE A 191 1.25 -21.50 12.27
N ALA A 192 1.40 -22.49 11.40
CA ALA A 192 2.60 -23.31 11.28
C ALA A 192 3.64 -22.70 10.34
N SER A 193 3.17 -22.07 9.26
CA SER A 193 4.00 -21.40 8.24
C SER A 193 3.13 -20.46 7.40
N TYR A 194 3.77 -19.76 6.47
CA TYR A 194 3.15 -18.92 5.46
C TYR A 194 3.59 -19.39 4.09
N VAL A 195 2.66 -19.44 3.14
CA VAL A 195 2.96 -19.81 1.75
C VAL A 195 2.81 -18.61 0.86
N ASN A 196 3.85 -18.33 0.07
CA ASN A 196 3.80 -17.42 -1.06
C ASN A 196 3.38 -18.22 -2.30
N LEU A 197 2.21 -17.93 -2.82
CA LEU A 197 1.61 -18.65 -3.96
C LEU A 197 2.27 -18.32 -5.30
N ILE A 198 2.98 -17.19 -5.40
CA ILE A 198 3.73 -16.80 -6.60
C ILE A 198 5.07 -17.58 -6.65
N GLU A 199 5.75 -17.67 -5.52
CA GLU A 199 7.06 -18.33 -5.43
C GLU A 199 6.95 -19.83 -5.23
N MET A 200 5.78 -20.30 -4.79
CA MET A 200 5.55 -21.67 -4.34
C MET A 200 6.56 -22.08 -3.26
N LYS A 201 6.74 -21.21 -2.28
CA LYS A 201 7.63 -21.42 -1.14
C LYS A 201 6.89 -21.17 0.17
N ALA A 202 7.33 -21.91 1.20
CA ALA A 202 6.82 -21.77 2.55
C ALA A 202 7.86 -21.12 3.47
N TYR A 203 7.38 -20.31 4.42
CA TYR A 203 8.21 -19.52 5.32
C TYR A 203 7.71 -19.62 6.76
N LYS A 204 8.66 -19.61 7.70
CA LYS A 204 8.43 -19.38 9.13
C LYS A 204 9.11 -18.09 9.55
N TYR A 205 8.78 -17.62 10.73
CA TYR A 205 9.40 -16.44 11.31
C TYR A 205 10.01 -16.77 12.66
N ASP A 206 11.21 -16.23 12.92
CA ASP A 206 11.82 -16.26 14.25
C ASP A 206 11.17 -15.20 15.18
N ASP A 207 11.60 -15.18 16.45
CA ASP A 207 11.10 -14.22 17.45
C ASP A 207 11.42 -12.75 17.12
N LYS A 208 12.29 -12.50 16.14
CA LYS A 208 12.63 -11.17 15.63
C LYS A 208 11.88 -10.83 14.34
N GLY A 209 11.01 -11.72 13.86
CA GLY A 209 10.29 -11.59 12.62
C GLY A 209 11.16 -11.75 11.36
N ASN A 210 12.31 -12.44 11.47
CA ASN A 210 13.09 -12.74 10.30
C ASN A 210 12.54 -13.98 9.59
N THR A 211 12.52 -13.92 8.27
CA THR A 211 12.00 -14.96 7.39
C THR A 211 12.95 -16.16 7.34
N ILE A 212 12.41 -17.35 7.53
CA ILE A 212 13.12 -18.64 7.43
C ILE A 212 12.36 -19.48 6.41
N GLU A 213 12.99 -19.79 5.26
CA GLU A 213 12.41 -20.71 4.27
C GLU A 213 12.27 -22.11 4.90
N THR A 214 11.15 -22.79 4.68
CA THR A 214 10.84 -24.11 5.19
C THR A 214 10.25 -24.99 4.10
N GLU A 215 10.16 -26.29 4.35
CA GLU A 215 9.52 -27.21 3.41
C GLU A 215 8.04 -26.83 3.17
N MET A 216 7.59 -27.00 1.93
CA MET A 216 6.19 -26.82 1.58
C MET A 216 5.34 -27.81 2.37
N PRO A 217 4.25 -27.40 2.97
CA PRO A 217 3.36 -28.31 3.69
C PRO A 217 2.73 -29.32 2.74
N GLU A 218 2.44 -30.52 3.26
CA GLU A 218 1.68 -31.51 2.49
C GLU A 218 0.26 -30.98 2.23
N ILE A 219 -0.04 -30.70 0.98
CA ILE A 219 -1.30 -30.08 0.52
C ILE A 219 -2.53 -30.90 0.97
N GLU A 220 -2.39 -32.23 0.99
CA GLU A 220 -3.47 -33.14 1.38
C GLU A 220 -3.88 -33.03 2.86
N LYS A 221 -2.99 -32.53 3.71
CA LYS A 221 -3.23 -32.34 5.15
C LYS A 221 -3.77 -30.95 5.49
N MET A 222 -3.85 -30.05 4.52
CA MET A 222 -4.31 -28.68 4.77
C MET A 222 -5.83 -28.60 4.76
N THR A 223 -6.38 -27.88 5.74
CA THR A 223 -7.82 -27.61 5.83
C THR A 223 -8.32 -26.82 4.60
N TYR A 224 -7.46 -25.99 4.02
CA TYR A 224 -7.71 -25.26 2.79
C TYR A 224 -6.65 -25.65 1.77
N ARG A 225 -7.07 -26.16 0.62
CA ARG A 225 -6.17 -26.68 -0.41
C ARG A 225 -5.46 -25.55 -1.12
N ILE A 226 -4.12 -25.57 -1.14
CA ILE A 226 -3.27 -24.59 -1.85
C ILE A 226 -3.54 -24.65 -3.35
N ASP A 227 -3.77 -25.83 -3.92
CA ASP A 227 -4.08 -26.03 -5.35
C ASP A 227 -5.30 -25.19 -5.78
N GLY A 228 -6.39 -25.18 -5.01
CA GLY A 228 -7.54 -24.32 -5.32
C GLY A 228 -7.25 -22.82 -5.18
N LEU A 229 -6.29 -22.44 -4.30
CA LEU A 229 -5.86 -21.04 -4.19
C LEU A 229 -4.96 -20.65 -5.35
N LEU A 230 -4.06 -21.53 -5.79
CA LEU A 230 -3.18 -21.30 -6.93
C LEU A 230 -3.98 -21.23 -8.24
N GLU A 231 -5.01 -22.08 -8.40
CA GLU A 231 -5.94 -21.99 -9.53
C GLU A 231 -6.64 -20.63 -9.56
N ALA A 232 -7.11 -20.12 -8.42
CA ALA A 232 -7.72 -18.78 -8.33
C ALA A 232 -6.72 -17.64 -8.65
N VAL A 233 -5.44 -17.80 -8.35
CA VAL A 233 -4.40 -16.85 -8.78
C VAL A 233 -4.21 -16.92 -10.29
N SER A 234 -4.11 -18.13 -10.85
CA SER A 234 -3.93 -18.34 -12.28
C SER A 234 -5.12 -17.83 -13.10
N GLU A 235 -6.35 -18.06 -12.62
CA GLU A 235 -7.57 -17.53 -13.24
C GLU A 235 -7.55 -15.99 -13.27
N ALA A 236 -7.23 -15.36 -12.15
CA ALA A 236 -7.14 -13.89 -12.07
C ALA A 236 -6.05 -13.32 -13.00
N VAL A 237 -4.91 -14.00 -13.11
CA VAL A 237 -3.80 -13.61 -14.00
C VAL A 237 -4.21 -13.80 -15.47
N ALA A 238 -4.89 -14.89 -15.81
CA ALA A 238 -5.39 -15.16 -17.16
C ALA A 238 -6.30 -14.03 -17.68
N GLU A 239 -7.11 -13.42 -16.82
CA GLU A 239 -7.99 -12.31 -17.20
C GLU A 239 -7.25 -11.02 -17.60
N THR A 240 -5.95 -10.93 -17.37
CA THR A 240 -5.16 -9.71 -17.63
C THR A 240 -4.62 -9.58 -19.05
N ASP A 241 -4.50 -10.70 -19.79
CA ASP A 241 -3.89 -10.74 -21.12
C ASP A 241 -4.44 -11.92 -21.95
N GLU A 242 -4.66 -11.72 -23.25
CA GLU A 242 -5.22 -12.75 -24.14
C GLU A 242 -4.31 -13.99 -24.26
N ALA A 243 -2.99 -13.81 -24.32
CA ALA A 243 -2.05 -14.94 -24.43
C ALA A 243 -2.00 -15.75 -23.11
N LEU A 244 -2.13 -15.08 -21.96
CA LEU A 244 -2.25 -15.76 -20.67
C LEU A 244 -3.58 -16.51 -20.55
N MET A 245 -4.65 -15.95 -21.11
CA MET A 245 -5.96 -16.62 -21.16
C MET A 245 -5.92 -17.90 -22.02
N GLU A 246 -5.31 -17.85 -23.22
CA GLU A 246 -5.12 -19.03 -24.07
C GLU A 246 -4.32 -20.12 -23.33
N LYS A 247 -3.19 -19.75 -22.72
CA LYS A 247 -2.34 -20.66 -21.95
C LYS A 247 -3.08 -21.33 -20.77
N PHE A 248 -3.93 -20.56 -20.09
CA PHE A 248 -4.76 -21.08 -19.00
C PHE A 248 -5.77 -22.12 -19.51
N PHE A 249 -6.45 -21.88 -20.64
CA PHE A 249 -7.39 -22.83 -21.21
C PHE A 249 -6.71 -24.09 -21.80
N GLU A 250 -5.46 -23.99 -22.21
CA GLU A 250 -4.65 -25.14 -22.63
C GLU A 250 -4.17 -25.99 -21.44
N GLY A 251 -4.37 -25.50 -20.21
CA GLY A 251 -3.96 -26.17 -18.96
C GLY A 251 -2.46 -26.09 -18.72
N GLU A 252 -1.76 -25.15 -19.36
CA GLU A 252 -0.34 -24.92 -19.14
C GLU A 252 -0.10 -24.09 -17.86
N PRO A 253 0.86 -24.48 -16.99
CA PRO A 253 1.17 -23.72 -15.78
C PRO A 253 1.86 -22.41 -16.12
N PHE A 254 1.53 -21.33 -15.38
CA PHE A 254 2.25 -20.07 -15.48
C PHE A 254 3.61 -20.15 -14.81
N THR A 255 4.58 -19.49 -15.41
CA THR A 255 5.89 -19.24 -14.78
C THR A 255 5.72 -18.19 -13.67
N GLN A 256 6.66 -18.16 -12.72
CA GLN A 256 6.68 -17.15 -11.67
C GLN A 256 6.69 -15.72 -12.24
N LYS A 257 7.42 -15.50 -13.36
CA LYS A 257 7.45 -14.19 -14.02
C LYS A 257 6.09 -13.80 -14.58
N GLU A 258 5.39 -14.71 -15.26
CA GLU A 258 4.05 -14.47 -15.78
C GLU A 258 3.04 -14.14 -14.66
N LEU A 259 3.16 -14.81 -13.51
CA LEU A 259 2.34 -14.50 -12.34
C LEU A 259 2.63 -13.09 -11.79
N ILE A 260 3.91 -12.73 -11.65
CA ILE A 260 4.30 -11.39 -11.18
C ILE A 260 3.82 -10.31 -12.14
N ASP A 261 4.15 -10.44 -13.43
CA ASP A 261 3.80 -9.46 -14.46
C ASP A 261 2.28 -9.35 -14.61
N GLY A 262 1.56 -10.47 -14.58
CA GLY A 262 0.10 -10.50 -14.66
C GLY A 262 -0.58 -9.83 -13.46
N ILE A 263 -0.13 -10.12 -12.23
CA ILE A 263 -0.67 -9.47 -11.03
C ILE A 263 -0.34 -7.97 -11.03
N HIS A 264 0.89 -7.61 -11.38
CA HIS A 264 1.32 -6.21 -11.48
C HIS A 264 0.44 -5.41 -12.48
N ASN A 265 0.31 -5.92 -13.69
CA ASN A 265 -0.54 -5.32 -14.72
C ASN A 265 -2.02 -5.29 -14.31
N GLY A 266 -2.51 -6.39 -13.72
CA GLY A 266 -3.88 -6.47 -13.20
C GLY A 266 -4.15 -5.47 -12.06
N MET A 267 -3.16 -5.20 -11.20
CA MET A 267 -3.25 -4.14 -10.19
C MET A 267 -3.33 -2.75 -10.83
N ASN A 268 -2.45 -2.48 -11.79
CA ASN A 268 -2.40 -1.18 -12.48
C ASN A 268 -3.72 -0.88 -13.20
N ASN A 269 -4.29 -1.88 -13.84
CA ASN A 269 -5.57 -1.78 -14.56
C ASN A 269 -6.80 -1.93 -13.65
N GLY A 270 -6.61 -2.14 -12.33
CA GLY A 270 -7.70 -2.29 -11.36
C GLY A 270 -8.45 -3.63 -11.41
N ILE A 271 -7.97 -4.60 -12.21
CA ILE A 271 -8.56 -5.94 -12.43
C ILE A 271 -8.23 -6.85 -11.25
N ILE A 272 -7.01 -6.80 -10.71
CA ILE A 272 -6.56 -7.63 -9.59
C ILE A 272 -6.39 -6.81 -8.31
N THR A 273 -6.83 -7.38 -7.20
CA THR A 273 -6.57 -6.85 -5.85
C THR A 273 -5.91 -7.96 -5.02
N PRO A 274 -4.56 -7.97 -4.90
CA PRO A 274 -3.84 -8.98 -4.13
C PRO A 274 -4.22 -8.96 -2.66
N VAL A 275 -4.15 -10.15 -2.01
CA VAL A 275 -4.36 -10.32 -0.57
C VAL A 275 -3.10 -10.93 0.04
N VAL A 276 -2.56 -10.25 1.03
CA VAL A 276 -1.45 -10.74 1.86
C VAL A 276 -1.84 -10.76 3.32
N CYS A 277 -1.14 -11.53 4.14
CA CYS A 277 -1.41 -11.60 5.58
C CYS A 277 -0.17 -11.26 6.40
N THR A 278 -0.38 -10.55 7.52
CA THR A 278 0.72 -10.09 8.39
C THR A 278 0.31 -9.99 9.86
N SER A 279 1.32 -10.02 10.74
CA SER A 279 1.21 -9.50 12.10
C SER A 279 2.27 -8.41 12.33
N ALA A 280 1.83 -7.21 12.66
CA ALA A 280 2.72 -6.12 13.03
C ALA A 280 3.31 -6.27 14.45
N VAL A 281 2.72 -7.12 15.29
CA VAL A 281 3.17 -7.30 16.69
C VAL A 281 4.38 -8.20 16.78
N ASN A 282 4.34 -9.34 16.09
CA ASN A 282 5.44 -10.31 16.04
C ASN A 282 6.25 -10.23 14.73
N LEU A 283 5.94 -9.24 13.87
CA LEU A 283 6.60 -8.96 12.58
C LEU A 283 6.47 -10.07 11.53
N SER A 284 5.65 -11.08 11.76
CA SER A 284 5.46 -12.14 10.77
C SER A 284 4.72 -11.62 9.52
N GLY A 285 5.19 -12.02 8.35
CA GLY A 285 4.65 -11.58 7.05
C GLY A 285 5.12 -10.19 6.61
N ILE A 286 5.84 -9.42 7.44
CA ILE A 286 6.26 -8.05 7.07
C ILE A 286 7.36 -8.06 6.00
N ASP A 287 8.36 -8.94 6.12
CA ASP A 287 9.40 -9.08 5.08
C ASP A 287 8.81 -9.52 3.74
N MET A 288 7.86 -10.47 3.78
CA MET A 288 7.15 -10.89 2.56
C MET A 288 6.32 -9.75 1.98
N LEU A 289 5.61 -8.97 2.81
CA LEU A 289 4.87 -7.81 2.35
C LEU A 289 5.79 -6.76 1.70
N LEU A 290 6.97 -6.48 2.27
CA LEU A 290 7.95 -5.58 1.66
C LEU A 290 8.38 -6.07 0.28
N LYS A 291 8.60 -7.37 0.13
CA LYS A 291 8.92 -8.01 -1.15
C LYS A 291 7.77 -7.88 -2.15
N GLU A 292 6.53 -8.16 -1.72
CA GLU A 292 5.35 -8.00 -2.58
C GLU A 292 5.10 -6.52 -2.96
N ILE A 293 5.38 -5.58 -2.06
CA ILE A 293 5.38 -4.14 -2.39
C ILE A 293 6.37 -3.85 -3.51
N ALA A 294 7.59 -4.39 -3.45
CA ALA A 294 8.61 -4.17 -4.47
C ALA A 294 8.24 -4.79 -5.82
N LEU A 295 7.66 -5.99 -5.82
CA LEU A 295 7.36 -6.75 -7.02
C LEU A 295 6.03 -6.36 -7.68
N LEU A 296 4.96 -6.22 -6.90
CA LEU A 296 3.59 -6.18 -7.41
C LEU A 296 3.00 -4.76 -7.52
N ILE A 297 3.35 -3.86 -6.60
CA ILE A 297 2.75 -2.51 -6.61
C ILE A 297 3.32 -1.70 -7.78
N PRO A 298 2.46 -1.06 -8.61
CA PRO A 298 2.92 -0.17 -9.66
C PRO A 298 3.74 1.02 -9.14
N SER A 299 4.73 1.44 -9.91
CA SER A 299 5.52 2.65 -9.63
C SER A 299 4.76 3.91 -10.07
N ALA A 300 5.16 5.07 -9.57
CA ALA A 300 4.50 6.34 -9.88
C ALA A 300 4.52 6.68 -11.37
N ASP A 301 5.58 6.31 -12.08
CA ASP A 301 5.75 6.51 -13.53
C ASP A 301 4.92 5.55 -14.40
N GLU A 302 4.38 4.48 -13.81
CA GLU A 302 3.46 3.54 -14.47
C GLU A 302 1.99 3.95 -14.30
N SER A 303 1.72 5.01 -13.52
CA SER A 303 0.36 5.53 -13.33
C SER A 303 -0.18 6.16 -14.61
N GLU A 304 -1.49 6.00 -14.85
CA GLU A 304 -2.17 6.67 -15.96
C GLU A 304 -1.96 8.19 -15.93
N PRO A 305 -1.82 8.83 -17.11
CA PRO A 305 -1.72 10.28 -17.18
C PRO A 305 -2.91 10.97 -16.51
N VAL A 306 -2.64 12.05 -15.82
CA VAL A 306 -3.67 12.83 -15.12
C VAL A 306 -4.14 13.97 -16.02
N GLU A 307 -5.46 14.09 -16.19
CA GLU A 307 -6.04 15.21 -16.91
C GLU A 307 -5.99 16.49 -16.08
N ALA A 308 -5.52 17.57 -16.67
CA ALA A 308 -5.46 18.89 -16.07
C ALA A 308 -5.96 19.96 -17.03
N ALA A 309 -6.57 21.02 -16.47
CA ALA A 309 -6.99 22.18 -17.24
C ALA A 309 -5.82 23.18 -17.40
N LEU A 310 -5.58 23.62 -18.65
CA LEU A 310 -4.66 24.69 -18.97
C LEU A 310 -5.42 25.77 -19.75
N GLY A 311 -5.98 26.76 -19.04
CA GLY A 311 -6.95 27.68 -19.63
C GLY A 311 -8.24 26.95 -19.98
N ASP A 312 -8.66 27.00 -21.26
CA ASP A 312 -9.85 26.32 -21.77
C ASP A 312 -9.53 24.90 -22.30
N ASP A 313 -8.25 24.49 -22.36
CA ASP A 313 -7.81 23.22 -22.90
C ASP A 313 -7.62 22.19 -21.80
N LEU A 314 -7.91 20.90 -22.12
CA LEU A 314 -7.58 19.76 -21.28
C LEU A 314 -6.29 19.12 -21.80
N ILE A 315 -5.32 18.98 -20.90
CA ILE A 315 -4.03 18.36 -21.20
C ILE A 315 -3.82 17.10 -20.36
N GLN A 316 -3.06 16.15 -20.89
CA GLN A 316 -2.67 14.95 -20.19
C GLN A 316 -1.26 15.14 -19.60
N ILE A 317 -1.14 15.00 -18.28
CA ILE A 317 0.12 15.13 -17.55
C ILE A 317 0.65 13.74 -17.27
N LYS A 318 1.84 13.42 -17.79
CA LYS A 318 2.56 12.17 -17.54
C LYS A 318 3.50 12.33 -16.35
N CYS A 319 3.64 11.29 -15.54
CA CYS A 319 4.58 11.26 -14.42
C CYS A 319 6.02 11.05 -14.92
N THR A 320 6.65 12.12 -15.42
CA THR A 320 8.04 12.12 -15.91
C THR A 320 8.75 13.40 -15.50
N THR A 321 10.08 13.34 -15.37
CA THR A 321 10.92 14.50 -15.05
C THR A 321 11.12 15.47 -16.20
N GLU A 322 10.79 15.07 -17.42
CA GLU A 322 10.96 15.85 -18.66
C GLU A 322 9.82 16.83 -18.90
N GLU A 323 8.64 16.54 -18.33
CA GLU A 323 7.46 17.40 -18.40
C GLU A 323 7.59 18.66 -17.52
N PRO A 324 6.82 19.72 -17.80
CA PRO A 324 6.72 20.88 -16.92
C PRO A 324 6.31 20.48 -15.50
N LEU A 325 6.79 21.23 -14.51
CA LEU A 325 6.41 20.97 -13.11
C LEU A 325 4.91 21.16 -12.93
N SER A 326 4.25 20.10 -12.50
CA SER A 326 2.92 20.15 -11.89
C SER A 326 2.92 19.43 -10.56
N ALA A 327 2.15 19.93 -9.60
CA ALA A 327 2.12 19.39 -8.25
C ALA A 327 0.75 19.56 -7.61
N PHE A 328 0.36 18.60 -6.81
CA PHE A 328 -0.91 18.55 -6.08
C PHE A 328 -0.66 18.73 -4.59
N VAL A 329 -1.23 19.76 -3.97
CA VAL A 329 -1.21 19.96 -2.52
C VAL A 329 -2.35 19.16 -1.90
N PHE A 330 -2.03 18.09 -1.19
CA PHE A 330 -3.07 17.22 -0.61
C PHE A 330 -3.34 17.49 0.87
N LYS A 331 -2.41 18.14 1.59
CA LYS A 331 -2.58 18.50 3.01
C LYS A 331 -1.82 19.77 3.34
N THR A 332 -2.40 20.61 4.20
CA THR A 332 -1.71 21.75 4.78
C THR A 332 -1.96 21.77 6.29
N VAL A 333 -0.88 21.92 7.06
CA VAL A 333 -0.92 22.04 8.52
C VAL A 333 -0.27 23.35 8.97
N ALA A 334 -0.75 23.89 10.06
CA ALA A 334 -0.11 25.03 10.73
C ALA A 334 0.73 24.50 11.91
N ASP A 335 2.04 24.52 11.75
CA ASP A 335 2.96 24.14 12.80
C ASP A 335 3.34 25.38 13.63
N PRO A 336 3.29 25.33 14.98
CA PRO A 336 3.56 26.47 15.83
C PRO A 336 4.99 27.03 15.70
N PHE A 337 5.95 26.22 15.28
CA PHE A 337 7.37 26.59 15.20
C PHE A 337 7.82 26.88 13.78
N ILE A 338 7.28 26.13 12.82
CA ILE A 338 7.72 26.19 11.40
C ILE A 338 6.78 27.08 10.57
N GLY A 339 5.56 27.27 11.05
CA GLY A 339 4.51 27.98 10.33
C GLY A 339 3.69 27.05 9.45
N LYS A 340 3.27 27.52 8.28
CA LYS A 340 2.44 26.74 7.34
C LYS A 340 3.30 25.72 6.59
N VAL A 341 2.95 24.44 6.72
CA VAL A 341 3.59 23.32 6.03
C VAL A 341 2.60 22.71 5.05
N SER A 342 2.95 22.64 3.77
CA SER A 342 2.12 22.01 2.74
C SER A 342 2.76 20.70 2.29
N TYR A 343 1.96 19.65 2.29
CA TYR A 343 2.32 18.34 1.76
C TYR A 343 1.92 18.28 0.29
N ILE A 344 2.89 17.93 -0.54
CA ILE A 344 2.76 18.04 -2.00
C ILE A 344 3.12 16.70 -2.64
N LYS A 345 2.30 16.25 -3.60
CA LYS A 345 2.67 15.24 -4.58
C LYS A 345 3.10 15.92 -5.87
N VAL A 346 4.33 15.69 -6.32
CA VAL A 346 4.78 16.10 -7.63
C VAL A 346 4.20 15.14 -8.66
N MET A 347 3.39 15.66 -9.58
CA MET A 347 2.72 14.90 -10.62
C MET A 347 3.58 14.78 -11.89
N SER A 348 4.36 15.82 -12.19
CA SER A 348 5.30 15.86 -13.32
C SER A 348 6.42 16.85 -13.05
N GLY A 349 7.53 16.74 -13.78
CA GLY A 349 8.66 17.63 -13.67
C GLY A 349 9.44 17.49 -12.36
N ILE A 350 10.19 18.52 -12.01
CA ILE A 350 11.04 18.55 -10.82
C ILE A 350 10.76 19.81 -10.01
N LEU A 351 10.34 19.66 -8.75
CA LEU A 351 10.26 20.76 -7.80
C LEU A 351 11.64 20.99 -7.16
N LYS A 352 12.23 22.14 -7.43
CA LYS A 352 13.53 22.52 -6.87
C LYS A 352 13.34 23.28 -5.55
N ALA A 353 14.30 23.12 -4.62
CA ALA A 353 14.35 23.95 -3.43
C ALA A 353 14.42 25.44 -3.81
N ASP A 354 13.84 26.30 -3.00
CA ASP A 354 13.80 27.76 -3.17
C ASP A 354 13.20 28.24 -4.51
N SER A 355 12.48 27.39 -5.22
CA SER A 355 11.78 27.77 -6.44
C SER A 355 10.48 28.53 -6.14
N THR A 356 10.12 29.46 -7.01
CA THR A 356 8.81 30.11 -7.00
C THR A 356 7.84 29.28 -7.85
N VAL A 357 6.69 28.92 -7.28
CA VAL A 357 5.64 28.19 -7.97
C VAL A 357 4.35 29.01 -8.00
N PHE A 358 3.50 28.74 -8.98
CA PHE A 358 2.19 29.38 -9.11
C PHE A 358 1.13 28.42 -8.55
N ASN A 359 0.12 28.98 -7.90
CA ASN A 359 -1.09 28.27 -7.52
C ASN A 359 -2.17 28.64 -8.52
N SER A 360 -2.70 27.65 -9.24
CA SER A 360 -3.78 27.81 -10.21
C SER A 360 -5.14 27.88 -9.54
#